data_51f02b4b76b99399b40f95de7f9df37a
#
_entry.id   51f02b4b76b99399b40f95de7f9df37a
#
_cell.length_a   1.000
_cell.length_b   1.000
_cell.length_c   1.000
_cell.angle_alpha   90.00
_cell.angle_beta   90.00
_cell.angle_gamma   90.00
#
_symmetry.space_group_name_H-M   'P 1'
#
loop_
_entity.id
_entity.type
_entity.pdbx_description
1 polymer ?
#
loop_
_entity_poly.entity_id
_entity_poly.type
_entity_poly.pdbx_seq_one_letter_code
_entity_poly.pdbx_strand_id
1 'polypeptide(L)'
;FDNPEGRALIYPPRHKDEMADILLRTTLGEYDAHDGVHVEWPRRALKSTWLMAYSDWVPKYEKIVNHRDVTLFYWHNSDEEAVDRVDAIKTKNMIHPYVCEFFSEFKIPHEIEWGTRAKWNWPCRKQASSVTEYSMRAMSISAKKAGKGANYMILDDLEDEDSWESDVIRKRTRRHYLQVRKMKAVPFSREVSAGTPYHLHSLYKVMREAKHKDGTPRYKTIVTPGFTDDNVANFPTIPSLTVESQAKERANEIEQTGSDIFWYLQIQLDPRLTG
;
A
#
# COMPACT_ATOMS: atom_id res chain seq x y z
N PHE A 1 15.71 6.79 -5.43
CA PHE A 1 14.83 7.19 -6.53
C PHE A 1 15.34 8.53 -7.03
N ASP A 2 16.01 8.55 -8.18
CA ASP A 2 16.43 9.78 -8.80
C ASP A 2 15.20 10.44 -9.43
N ASN A 3 14.96 11.69 -9.04
CA ASN A 3 14.10 12.61 -9.76
C ASN A 3 14.67 12.76 -11.18
N PRO A 4 13.86 12.94 -12.24
CA PRO A 4 14.31 13.22 -13.61
C PRO A 4 15.33 14.38 -13.71
N GLU A 5 15.39 15.25 -12.71
CA GLU A 5 16.35 16.35 -12.60
C GLU A 5 17.63 15.98 -11.83
N GLY A 6 17.84 14.71 -11.46
CA GLY A 6 19.04 14.24 -10.74
C GLY A 6 19.16 14.74 -9.29
N ARG A 7 18.12 15.31 -8.71
CA ARG A 7 18.12 15.74 -7.31
C ARG A 7 17.65 14.59 -6.43
N ALA A 8 18.40 14.23 -5.40
CA ALA A 8 17.98 13.27 -4.39
C ALA A 8 16.65 13.71 -3.77
N LEU A 9 15.63 12.82 -3.79
CA LEU A 9 14.39 13.07 -3.10
C LEU A 9 14.66 13.08 -1.59
N ILE A 10 14.46 14.22 -0.95
CA ILE A 10 14.55 14.34 0.50
C ILE A 10 13.20 13.89 1.05
N TYR A 11 13.14 12.66 1.56
CA TYR A 11 11.94 12.16 2.22
C TYR A 11 11.72 12.89 3.55
N PRO A 12 10.49 13.30 3.86
CA PRO A 12 10.15 13.84 5.16
C PRO A 12 10.52 12.85 6.28
N PRO A 13 10.89 13.34 7.48
CA PRO A 13 11.16 12.47 8.63
C PRO A 13 10.06 11.44 8.88
N ARG A 14 8.78 11.83 8.73
CA ARG A 14 7.65 10.91 8.93
C ARG A 14 7.63 9.71 7.98
N HIS A 15 8.16 9.82 6.76
CA HIS A 15 8.30 8.66 5.89
C HIS A 15 9.25 7.61 6.49
N LYS A 16 10.33 8.06 7.14
CA LYS A 16 11.28 7.18 7.79
C LYS A 16 10.72 6.68 9.13
N ASP A 17 10.23 7.59 9.97
CA ASP A 17 9.89 7.30 11.36
C ASP A 17 8.53 6.58 11.50
N GLU A 18 7.63 6.75 10.54
CA GLU A 18 6.32 6.10 10.55
C GLU A 18 6.24 4.96 9.52
N MET A 19 6.39 5.26 8.23
CA MET A 19 6.17 4.25 7.18
C MET A 19 7.27 3.19 7.17
N ALA A 20 8.54 3.59 7.12
CA ALA A 20 9.64 2.62 7.08
C ALA A 20 9.69 1.80 8.36
N ASP A 21 9.48 2.42 9.52
CA ASP A 21 9.47 1.74 10.82
C ASP A 21 8.33 0.70 10.91
N ILE A 22 7.09 1.08 10.58
CA ILE A 22 5.96 0.14 10.64
C ILE A 22 6.13 -1.03 9.65
N LEU A 23 6.67 -0.79 8.46
CA LEU A 23 6.93 -1.82 7.47
C LEU A 23 8.04 -2.79 7.94
N LEU A 24 9.11 -2.25 8.51
CA LEU A 24 10.19 -3.06 9.09
C LEU A 24 9.69 -3.93 10.25
N ARG A 25 9.01 -3.34 11.23
CA ARG A 25 8.46 -4.06 12.39
C ARG A 25 7.42 -5.10 11.98
N THR A 26 6.63 -4.83 10.95
CA THR A 26 5.73 -5.82 10.34
C THR A 26 6.52 -7.02 9.82
N THR A 27 7.63 -6.76 9.12
CA THR A 27 8.49 -7.85 8.61
C THR A 27 9.18 -8.64 9.72
N LEU A 28 9.52 -7.98 10.83
CA LEU A 28 10.09 -8.64 12.02
C LEU A 28 9.06 -9.42 12.84
N GLY A 29 7.76 -9.29 12.53
CA GLY A 29 6.68 -10.00 13.24
C GLY A 29 6.21 -9.32 14.52
N GLU A 30 6.64 -8.10 14.79
CA GLU A 30 6.25 -7.38 16.01
C GLU A 30 4.74 -7.08 16.08
N TYR A 31 4.06 -7.12 14.93
CA TYR A 31 2.62 -6.91 14.83
C TYR A 31 1.83 -8.17 14.48
N ASP A 32 2.42 -9.36 14.65
CA ASP A 32 1.75 -10.64 14.33
C ASP A 32 0.53 -10.93 15.24
N ALA A 33 0.40 -10.23 16.38
CA ALA A 33 -0.80 -10.25 17.22
C ALA A 33 -1.98 -9.48 16.62
N HIS A 34 -1.72 -8.62 15.62
CA HIS A 34 -2.76 -7.89 14.89
C HIS A 34 -3.15 -8.64 13.60
N ASP A 35 -4.32 -8.34 13.07
CA ASP A 35 -4.75 -8.84 11.75
C ASP A 35 -3.88 -8.26 10.61
N GLY A 36 -3.32 -7.07 10.82
CA GLY A 36 -2.46 -6.36 9.89
C GLY A 36 -2.07 -4.98 10.39
N VAL A 37 -1.35 -4.25 9.57
CA VAL A 37 -1.02 -2.83 9.79
C VAL A 37 -1.76 -1.95 8.77
N HIS A 38 -2.15 -0.76 9.21
CA HIS A 38 -2.90 0.17 8.38
C HIS A 38 -2.34 1.60 8.52
N VAL A 39 -2.07 2.26 7.39
CA VAL A 39 -1.54 3.62 7.33
C VAL A 39 -2.51 4.51 6.56
N GLU A 40 -3.01 5.55 7.22
CA GLU A 40 -3.80 6.61 6.61
C GLU A 40 -2.94 7.89 6.52
N TRP A 41 -2.57 8.24 5.31
CA TRP A 41 -1.83 9.44 4.98
C TRP A 41 -2.57 10.26 3.91
N PRO A 42 -2.28 11.56 3.79
CA PRO A 42 -2.88 12.40 2.77
C PRO A 42 -2.68 11.84 1.36
N ARG A 43 -3.54 12.24 0.45
CA ARG A 43 -3.29 12.07 -0.97
C ARG A 43 -1.95 12.71 -1.35
N ARG A 44 -1.19 12.08 -2.25
CA ARG A 44 0.16 12.50 -2.69
C ARG A 44 1.28 12.36 -1.65
N ALA A 45 1.01 11.80 -0.47
CA ALA A 45 2.04 11.54 0.55
C ALA A 45 2.95 10.32 0.23
N LEU A 46 3.00 9.85 -1.02
CA LEU A 46 3.87 8.77 -1.52
C LEU A 46 3.60 7.39 -0.89
N LYS A 47 2.38 7.12 -0.41
CA LYS A 47 2.00 5.82 0.17
C LYS A 47 2.33 4.65 -0.77
N SER A 48 1.80 4.70 -2.00
CA SER A 48 1.99 3.65 -3.02
C SER A 48 3.47 3.44 -3.36
N THR A 49 4.28 4.53 -3.40
CA THR A 49 5.73 4.44 -3.61
C THR A 49 6.40 3.61 -2.51
N TRP A 50 6.02 3.82 -1.26
CA TRP A 50 6.53 3.04 -0.13
C TRP A 50 6.05 1.59 -0.15
N LEU A 51 4.78 1.35 -0.48
CA LEU A 51 4.25 -0.01 -0.62
C LEU A 51 4.94 -0.77 -1.75
N MET A 52 5.23 -0.12 -2.88
CA MET A 52 6.01 -0.72 -3.97
C MET A 52 7.45 -1.02 -3.55
N ALA A 53 8.12 -0.08 -2.87
CA ALA A 53 9.47 -0.31 -2.34
C ALA A 53 9.51 -1.46 -1.34
N TYR A 54 8.52 -1.55 -0.46
CA TYR A 54 8.36 -2.66 0.48
C TYR A 54 8.11 -3.99 -0.24
N SER A 55 7.25 -3.99 -1.25
CA SER A 55 6.94 -5.17 -2.05
C SER A 55 8.15 -5.71 -2.82
N ASP A 56 9.07 -4.84 -3.20
CA ASP A 56 10.35 -5.21 -3.80
C ASP A 56 11.35 -5.73 -2.76
N TRP A 57 11.40 -5.10 -1.59
CA TRP A 57 12.38 -5.39 -0.54
C TRP A 57 12.05 -6.64 0.27
N VAL A 58 10.80 -6.84 0.68
CA VAL A 58 10.43 -7.90 1.62
C VAL A 58 10.73 -9.33 1.12
N PRO A 59 10.53 -9.69 -0.17
CA PRO A 59 10.92 -11.01 -0.65
C PRO A 59 12.44 -11.25 -0.60
N LYS A 60 13.23 -10.19 -0.82
CA LYS A 60 14.70 -10.25 -0.72
C LYS A 60 15.13 -10.48 0.73
N TYR A 61 14.57 -9.72 1.65
CA TYR A 61 14.80 -9.88 3.08
C TYR A 61 14.46 -11.30 3.55
N GLU A 62 13.28 -11.80 3.22
CA GLU A 62 12.82 -13.12 3.61
C GLU A 62 13.71 -14.25 3.05
N LYS A 63 14.18 -14.08 1.82
CA LYS A 63 15.08 -15.05 1.19
C LYS A 63 16.47 -15.03 1.81
N ILE A 64 17.06 -13.86 2.00
CA ILE A 64 18.44 -13.69 2.44
C ILE A 64 18.56 -13.96 3.96
N VAL A 65 17.67 -13.39 4.75
CA VAL A 65 17.75 -13.42 6.21
C VAL A 65 17.05 -14.64 6.80
N ASN A 66 15.85 -14.95 6.32
CA ASN A 66 15.00 -16.01 6.86
C ASN A 66 15.05 -17.31 6.04
N HIS A 67 15.82 -17.33 4.93
CA HIS A 67 16.01 -18.49 4.04
C HIS A 67 14.70 -19.10 3.51
N ARG A 68 13.67 -18.28 3.30
CA ARG A 68 12.36 -18.74 2.85
C ARG A 68 11.86 -17.98 1.64
N ASP A 69 11.17 -18.70 0.77
CA ASP A 69 10.44 -18.11 -0.36
C ASP A 69 9.06 -17.67 0.11
N VAL A 70 8.66 -16.49 -0.31
CA VAL A 70 7.34 -15.92 0.01
C VAL A 70 6.55 -15.58 -1.24
N THR A 71 5.22 -15.56 -1.07
CA THR A 71 4.26 -15.09 -2.07
C THR A 71 3.72 -13.74 -1.63
N LEU A 72 3.65 -12.79 -2.56
CA LEU A 72 3.16 -11.45 -2.32
C LEU A 72 2.04 -11.12 -3.29
N PHE A 73 0.89 -10.67 -2.76
CA PHE A 73 -0.22 -10.17 -3.56
C PHE A 73 -0.35 -8.67 -3.34
N TYR A 74 -0.33 -7.94 -4.45
CA TYR A 74 -0.52 -6.49 -4.47
C TYR A 74 -1.94 -6.17 -4.93
N TRP A 75 -2.72 -5.55 -4.07
CA TRP A 75 -4.11 -5.23 -4.27
C TRP A 75 -4.31 -3.74 -4.46
N HIS A 76 -5.17 -3.39 -5.42
CA HIS A 76 -5.62 -2.04 -5.64
C HIS A 76 -7.13 -2.06 -5.97
N ASN A 77 -7.83 -0.92 -5.91
CA ASN A 77 -9.22 -0.84 -6.37
C ASN A 77 -9.33 -1.09 -7.89
N SER A 78 -8.38 -0.61 -8.68
CA SER A 78 -8.25 -0.81 -10.12
C SER A 78 -7.34 -1.99 -10.48
N ASP A 79 -7.76 -2.82 -11.43
CA ASP A 79 -6.93 -3.91 -11.99
C ASP A 79 -5.70 -3.35 -12.73
N GLU A 80 -5.87 -2.28 -13.50
CA GLU A 80 -4.81 -1.64 -14.30
C GLU A 80 -3.71 -1.09 -13.39
N GLU A 81 -4.09 -0.31 -12.38
CA GLU A 81 -3.13 0.24 -11.40
C GLU A 81 -2.38 -0.87 -10.65
N ALA A 82 -3.07 -1.94 -10.23
CA ALA A 82 -2.41 -3.07 -9.59
C ALA A 82 -1.36 -3.72 -10.50
N VAL A 83 -1.70 -3.89 -11.78
CA VAL A 83 -0.78 -4.46 -12.80
C VAL A 83 0.39 -3.54 -13.02
N ASP A 84 0.18 -2.24 -13.16
CA ASP A 84 1.25 -1.26 -13.39
C ASP A 84 2.22 -1.18 -12.21
N ARG A 85 1.74 -1.24 -10.96
CA ARG A 85 2.60 -1.31 -9.77
C ARG A 85 3.48 -2.57 -9.77
N VAL A 86 2.89 -3.73 -10.05
CA VAL A 86 3.61 -5.00 -10.08
C VAL A 86 4.60 -5.07 -11.25
N ASP A 87 4.24 -4.53 -12.41
CA ASP A 87 5.11 -4.44 -13.58
C ASP A 87 6.30 -3.49 -13.36
N ALA A 88 6.06 -2.36 -12.69
CA ALA A 88 7.13 -1.44 -12.31
C ALA A 88 8.16 -2.10 -11.36
N ILE A 89 7.71 -2.91 -10.40
CA ILE A 89 8.60 -3.69 -9.53
C ILE A 89 9.39 -4.72 -10.35
N LYS A 90 8.73 -5.42 -11.30
CA LYS A 90 9.38 -6.36 -12.20
C LYS A 90 10.47 -5.68 -13.04
N THR A 91 10.12 -4.58 -13.70
CA THR A 91 11.02 -3.80 -14.55
C THR A 91 12.23 -3.30 -13.77
N LYS A 92 12.05 -2.80 -12.55
CA LYS A 92 13.15 -2.40 -11.67
C LYS A 92 14.13 -3.56 -11.45
N ASN A 93 13.66 -4.78 -11.23
CA ASN A 93 14.51 -5.94 -11.02
C ASN A 93 15.14 -6.48 -12.32
N MET A 94 14.73 -6.00 -13.48
CA MET A 94 15.38 -6.30 -14.76
C MET A 94 16.55 -5.35 -15.05
N ILE A 95 16.41 -4.06 -14.75
CA ILE A 95 17.30 -3.02 -15.27
C ILE A 95 18.05 -2.20 -14.22
N HIS A 96 17.60 -2.17 -12.97
CA HIS A 96 18.19 -1.27 -11.97
C HIS A 96 19.58 -1.74 -11.57
N PRO A 97 20.66 -0.90 -11.73
CA PRO A 97 22.04 -1.32 -11.47
C PRO A 97 22.25 -1.89 -10.08
N TYR A 98 21.72 -1.26 -9.05
CA TYR A 98 21.83 -1.73 -7.67
C TYR A 98 21.27 -3.14 -7.48
N VAL A 99 20.12 -3.46 -8.08
CA VAL A 99 19.57 -4.83 -8.00
C VAL A 99 20.45 -5.80 -8.74
N CYS A 100 20.96 -5.43 -9.91
CA CYS A 100 21.83 -6.27 -10.72
C CYS A 100 23.17 -6.57 -10.03
N GLU A 101 23.69 -5.63 -9.24
CA GLU A 101 24.97 -5.76 -8.55
C GLU A 101 24.83 -6.45 -7.18
N PHE A 102 23.93 -5.98 -6.32
CA PHE A 102 23.86 -6.43 -4.92
C PHE A 102 22.83 -7.56 -4.69
N PHE A 103 21.88 -7.73 -5.59
CA PHE A 103 20.82 -8.73 -5.50
C PHE A 103 20.72 -9.55 -6.79
N SER A 104 21.87 -9.98 -7.32
CA SER A 104 21.95 -10.67 -8.62
C SER A 104 21.06 -11.90 -8.74
N GLU A 105 20.80 -12.62 -7.65
CA GLU A 105 19.89 -13.75 -7.61
C GLU A 105 18.41 -13.36 -7.83
N PHE A 106 18.07 -12.08 -7.64
CA PHE A 106 16.74 -11.52 -7.90
C PHE A 106 16.65 -10.83 -9.26
N LYS A 107 17.78 -10.68 -9.97
CA LYS A 107 17.79 -10.08 -11.31
C LYS A 107 16.95 -10.92 -12.27
N ILE A 108 15.95 -10.31 -12.87
CA ILE A 108 15.09 -10.95 -13.87
C ILE A 108 15.77 -10.84 -15.24
N PRO A 109 16.19 -11.93 -15.86
CA PRO A 109 16.79 -11.90 -17.21
C PRO A 109 15.81 -11.40 -18.26
N HIS A 110 16.30 -10.63 -19.24
CA HIS A 110 15.49 -10.12 -20.34
C HIS A 110 15.06 -11.21 -21.34
N GLU A 111 15.90 -12.24 -21.47
CA GLU A 111 15.73 -13.27 -22.49
C GLU A 111 14.73 -14.37 -22.10
N ILE A 112 14.30 -14.40 -20.84
CA ILE A 112 13.41 -15.43 -20.32
C ILE A 112 12.10 -14.82 -19.88
N GLU A 113 10.99 -15.40 -20.31
CA GLU A 113 9.66 -14.98 -19.87
C GLU A 113 9.37 -15.49 -18.44
N TRP A 114 9.62 -14.66 -17.45
CA TRP A 114 9.40 -14.96 -16.00
C TRP A 114 7.94 -14.71 -15.58
N GLY A 115 7.00 -14.81 -16.47
CA GLY A 115 5.58 -14.53 -16.27
C GLY A 115 5.12 -13.25 -16.94
N THR A 116 3.89 -12.84 -16.64
CA THR A 116 3.25 -11.67 -17.25
C THR A 116 3.53 -10.39 -16.44
N ARG A 117 3.04 -9.23 -16.93
CA ARG A 117 3.03 -7.97 -16.19
C ARG A 117 2.30 -8.11 -14.83
N ALA A 118 1.21 -8.85 -14.79
CA ALA A 118 0.36 -9.01 -13.62
C ALA A 118 0.83 -10.06 -12.62
N LYS A 119 1.69 -11.00 -13.02
CA LYS A 119 2.12 -12.13 -12.18
C LYS A 119 3.42 -12.75 -12.68
N TRP A 120 4.37 -12.93 -11.79
CA TRP A 120 5.70 -13.44 -12.13
C TRP A 120 6.41 -14.05 -10.92
N ASN A 121 7.56 -14.72 -11.17
CA ASN A 121 8.37 -15.35 -10.14
C ASN A 121 9.75 -14.69 -10.05
N TRP A 122 10.31 -14.69 -8.84
CA TRP A 122 11.72 -14.40 -8.64
C TRP A 122 12.58 -15.57 -9.17
N PRO A 123 13.69 -15.31 -9.88
CA PRO A 123 14.56 -16.37 -10.41
C PRO A 123 15.14 -17.28 -9.32
N CYS A 124 15.47 -16.71 -8.15
CA CYS A 124 16.01 -17.44 -7.01
C CYS A 124 14.98 -18.32 -6.27
N ARG A 125 13.69 -18.25 -6.63
CA ARG A 125 12.67 -19.07 -5.98
C ARG A 125 12.80 -20.52 -6.38
N LYS A 126 13.00 -21.39 -5.38
CA LYS A 126 12.94 -22.84 -5.57
C LYS A 126 11.48 -23.25 -5.77
N GLN A 127 11.08 -23.45 -7.01
CA GLN A 127 9.75 -24.01 -7.29
C GLN A 127 9.77 -25.50 -6.91
N ALA A 128 9.01 -25.88 -5.89
CA ALA A 128 8.54 -27.23 -5.81
C ALA A 128 7.58 -27.48 -6.99
N SER A 129 7.69 -28.63 -7.67
CA SER A 129 6.88 -28.98 -8.84
C SER A 129 5.36 -28.91 -8.61
N SER A 130 4.92 -28.83 -7.35
CA SER A 130 3.52 -28.70 -6.93
C SER A 130 3.06 -27.27 -6.63
N VAL A 131 3.97 -26.27 -6.62
CA VAL A 131 3.61 -24.89 -6.28
C VAL A 131 3.22 -24.12 -7.52
N THR A 132 1.92 -23.90 -7.71
CA THR A 132 1.35 -23.15 -8.83
C THR A 132 1.27 -21.64 -8.58
N GLU A 133 1.76 -21.17 -7.43
CA GLU A 133 1.64 -19.77 -7.04
C GLU A 133 2.84 -18.94 -7.48
N TYR A 134 2.55 -17.76 -7.99
CA TYR A 134 3.57 -16.79 -8.38
C TYR A 134 4.15 -16.11 -7.13
N SER A 135 5.42 -15.69 -7.21
CA SER A 135 6.08 -14.94 -6.14
C SER A 135 5.43 -13.58 -5.94
N MET A 136 5.02 -12.93 -7.05
CA MET A 136 4.36 -11.63 -7.07
C MET A 136 3.10 -11.71 -7.94
N ARG A 137 2.01 -11.09 -7.49
CA ARG A 137 0.75 -11.04 -8.24
C ARG A 137 -0.01 -9.75 -7.97
N ALA A 138 -0.43 -9.10 -9.07
CA ALA A 138 -1.38 -7.99 -9.06
C ALA A 138 -2.81 -8.53 -8.96
N MET A 139 -3.65 -7.86 -8.18
CA MET A 139 -5.07 -8.21 -8.04
C MET A 139 -5.90 -6.95 -7.76
N SER A 140 -7.06 -6.83 -8.38
CA SER A 140 -8.02 -5.84 -7.92
C SER A 140 -8.88 -6.36 -6.77
N ILE A 141 -9.46 -5.43 -6.03
CA ILE A 141 -10.38 -5.76 -4.93
C ILE A 141 -11.60 -6.56 -5.42
N SER A 142 -11.99 -6.38 -6.70
CA SER A 142 -13.12 -7.05 -7.35
C SER A 142 -12.76 -8.40 -7.99
N ALA A 143 -11.48 -8.75 -8.13
CA ALA A 143 -11.06 -9.97 -8.79
C ALA A 143 -11.62 -11.24 -8.14
N LYS A 144 -11.86 -12.28 -8.94
CA LYS A 144 -12.27 -13.60 -8.44
C LYS A 144 -11.16 -14.21 -7.59
N LYS A 145 -11.51 -14.57 -6.36
CA LYS A 145 -10.61 -15.04 -5.32
C LYS A 145 -10.82 -16.54 -5.14
N ALA A 146 -9.93 -17.36 -5.66
CA ALA A 146 -10.03 -18.81 -5.50
C ALA A 146 -8.69 -19.41 -5.08
N GLY A 147 -8.69 -20.08 -3.91
CA GLY A 147 -7.77 -21.14 -3.56
C GLY A 147 -6.27 -20.81 -3.46
N LYS A 148 -5.88 -19.53 -3.38
CA LYS A 148 -4.47 -19.13 -3.34
C LYS A 148 -4.19 -18.35 -2.06
N GLY A 149 -3.03 -18.62 -1.45
CA GLY A 149 -2.58 -17.94 -0.26
C GLY A 149 -1.40 -17.02 -0.51
N ALA A 150 -1.35 -15.87 0.19
CA ALA A 150 -0.21 -14.96 0.20
C ALA A 150 0.40 -14.84 1.58
N ASN A 151 1.74 -14.84 1.65
CA ASN A 151 2.48 -14.54 2.87
C ASN A 151 2.49 -13.05 3.17
N TYR A 152 2.47 -12.23 2.11
CA TYR A 152 2.35 -10.77 2.22
C TYR A 152 1.19 -10.26 1.37
N MET A 153 0.31 -9.52 1.99
CA MET A 153 -0.86 -8.89 1.36
C MET A 153 -0.68 -7.39 1.43
N ILE A 154 -0.41 -6.77 0.30
CA ILE A 154 -0.24 -5.33 0.17
C ILE A 154 -1.54 -4.75 -0.39
N LEU A 155 -2.16 -3.87 0.37
CA LEU A 155 -3.46 -3.28 0.06
C LEU A 155 -3.27 -1.77 -0.15
N ASP A 156 -3.23 -1.36 -1.40
CA ASP A 156 -2.98 0.01 -1.82
C ASP A 156 -4.25 0.65 -2.38
N ASP A 157 -4.67 1.75 -1.80
CA ASP A 157 -5.82 2.55 -2.22
C ASP A 157 -7.03 1.70 -2.67
N LEU A 158 -7.61 0.93 -1.72
CA LEU A 158 -8.75 0.02 -1.97
C LEU A 158 -10.08 0.75 -2.21
N GLU A 159 -10.18 2.01 -1.89
CA GLU A 159 -11.31 2.89 -2.13
C GLU A 159 -10.91 4.00 -3.11
N ASP A 160 -11.89 4.49 -3.85
CA ASP A 160 -11.78 5.55 -4.84
C ASP A 160 -12.87 6.61 -4.65
N GLU A 161 -12.93 7.57 -5.57
CA GLU A 161 -13.92 8.64 -5.56
C GLU A 161 -15.37 8.12 -5.69
N ASP A 162 -15.60 7.01 -6.39
CA ASP A 162 -16.93 6.39 -6.47
C ASP A 162 -17.43 5.92 -5.10
N SER A 163 -16.52 5.63 -4.19
CA SER A 163 -16.83 5.28 -2.80
C SER A 163 -17.43 6.44 -2.01
N TRP A 164 -17.20 7.69 -2.43
CA TRP A 164 -17.82 8.86 -1.84
C TRP A 164 -19.33 8.88 -2.08
N GLU A 165 -19.75 8.66 -3.31
CA GLU A 165 -21.14 8.85 -3.73
C GLU A 165 -22.03 7.65 -3.42
N SER A 166 -21.47 6.42 -3.34
CA SER A 166 -22.24 5.20 -3.34
C SER A 166 -22.02 4.30 -2.12
N ASP A 167 -23.05 4.19 -1.27
CA ASP A 167 -23.09 3.22 -0.18
C ASP A 167 -23.05 1.76 -0.69
N VAL A 168 -23.58 1.51 -1.88
CA VAL A 168 -23.51 0.18 -2.54
C VAL A 168 -22.06 -0.17 -2.86
N ILE A 169 -21.28 0.77 -3.38
CA ILE A 169 -19.85 0.58 -3.67
C ILE A 169 -19.09 0.35 -2.38
N ARG A 170 -19.26 1.16 -1.33
CA ARG A 170 -18.64 0.96 -0.02
C ARG A 170 -18.93 -0.43 0.57
N LYS A 171 -20.17 -0.86 0.55
CA LYS A 171 -20.57 -2.20 1.03
C LYS A 171 -19.95 -3.32 0.20
N ARG A 172 -19.84 -3.14 -1.13
CA ARG A 172 -19.19 -4.10 -2.03
C ARG A 172 -17.71 -4.19 -1.74
N THR A 173 -17.00 -3.08 -1.61
CA THR A 173 -15.58 -3.02 -1.26
C THR A 173 -15.28 -3.71 0.06
N ARG A 174 -16.07 -3.46 1.11
CA ARG A 174 -15.95 -4.16 2.39
C ARG A 174 -16.15 -5.68 2.27
N ARG A 175 -17.16 -6.11 1.50
CA ARG A 175 -17.40 -7.55 1.26
C ARG A 175 -16.21 -8.19 0.55
N HIS A 176 -15.67 -7.53 -0.46
CA HIS A 176 -14.51 -8.03 -1.19
C HIS A 176 -13.27 -8.07 -0.29
N TYR A 177 -13.05 -7.04 0.51
CA TYR A 177 -11.96 -7.03 1.48
C TYR A 177 -12.02 -8.22 2.45
N LEU A 178 -13.21 -8.53 3.00
CA LEU A 178 -13.38 -9.72 3.84
C LEU A 178 -13.04 -11.03 3.12
N GLN A 179 -13.22 -11.09 1.80
CA GLN A 179 -12.79 -12.24 1.00
C GLN A 179 -11.28 -12.26 0.77
N VAL A 180 -10.64 -11.09 0.56
CA VAL A 180 -9.18 -10.95 0.47
C VAL A 180 -8.51 -11.53 1.71
N ARG A 181 -9.01 -11.20 2.89
CA ARG A 181 -8.47 -11.71 4.16
C ARG A 181 -8.48 -13.24 4.31
N LYS A 182 -9.35 -13.94 3.57
CA LYS A 182 -9.37 -15.41 3.53
C LYS A 182 -8.24 -16.01 2.70
N MET A 183 -7.47 -15.19 1.99
CA MET A 183 -6.34 -15.63 1.15
C MET A 183 -5.00 -15.57 1.90
N LYS A 184 -5.02 -15.52 3.22
CA LYS A 184 -3.83 -15.58 4.05
C LYS A 184 -3.19 -16.96 3.96
N ALA A 185 -1.88 -17.01 3.69
CA ALA A 185 -1.12 -18.27 3.64
C ALA A 185 -0.83 -18.79 5.05
N VAL A 186 -0.55 -20.09 5.12
CA VAL A 186 -0.07 -20.79 6.32
C VAL A 186 1.41 -21.11 6.08
N PRO A 187 2.31 -21.00 7.07
CA PRO A 187 2.08 -20.78 8.50
C PRO A 187 1.92 -19.30 8.92
N PHE A 188 2.24 -18.33 8.05
CA PHE A 188 2.10 -16.93 8.37
C PHE A 188 1.57 -16.13 7.18
N SER A 189 0.90 -15.05 7.47
CA SER A 189 0.55 -14.03 6.49
C SER A 189 0.49 -12.66 7.17
N ARG A 190 1.11 -11.67 6.55
CA ARG A 190 1.14 -10.28 7.02
C ARG A 190 0.41 -9.38 6.03
N GLU A 191 -0.44 -8.54 6.57
CA GLU A 191 -1.25 -7.60 5.81
C GLU A 191 -0.73 -6.18 6.06
N VAL A 192 -0.44 -5.46 4.98
CA VAL A 192 -0.06 -4.06 5.02
C VAL A 192 -1.04 -3.30 4.14
N SER A 193 -1.74 -2.35 4.73
CA SER A 193 -2.70 -1.49 4.03
C SER A 193 -2.29 -0.04 4.12
N ALA A 194 -2.43 0.69 3.02
CA ALA A 194 -2.35 2.14 3.03
C ALA A 194 -3.45 2.73 2.15
N GLY A 195 -3.98 3.88 2.56
CA GLY A 195 -5.03 4.55 1.80
C GLY A 195 -5.36 5.93 2.34
N THR A 196 -6.29 6.58 1.65
CA THR A 196 -6.88 7.86 2.03
C THR A 196 -8.38 7.65 2.16
N PRO A 197 -9.03 8.04 3.25
CA PRO A 197 -10.47 7.87 3.40
C PRO A 197 -11.22 8.83 2.46
N TYR A 198 -12.28 8.34 1.81
CA TYR A 198 -13.16 9.14 0.97
C TYR A 198 -14.51 9.43 1.62
N HIS A 199 -14.84 8.78 2.74
CA HIS A 199 -16.14 8.95 3.39
C HIS A 199 -16.08 8.60 4.88
N LEU A 200 -17.00 9.18 5.68
CA LEU A 200 -17.19 8.83 7.10
C LEU A 200 -17.35 7.32 7.35
N HIS A 201 -17.96 6.60 6.41
CA HIS A 201 -18.13 5.16 6.46
C HIS A 201 -17.14 4.41 5.54
N SER A 202 -15.91 4.89 5.39
CA SER A 202 -14.87 4.24 4.61
C SER A 202 -14.47 2.87 5.18
N LEU A 203 -13.89 2.01 4.35
CA LEU A 203 -13.26 0.77 4.78
C LEU A 203 -12.15 1.04 5.81
N TYR A 204 -11.38 2.12 5.61
CA TYR A 204 -10.26 2.48 6.47
C TYR A 204 -10.71 2.82 7.90
N LYS A 205 -11.84 3.53 8.04
CA LYS A 205 -12.44 3.73 9.37
C LYS A 205 -12.84 2.39 10.02
N VAL A 206 -13.42 1.48 9.24
CA VAL A 206 -13.77 0.14 9.74
C VAL A 206 -12.54 -0.63 10.20
N MET A 207 -11.41 -0.53 9.48
CA MET A 207 -10.14 -1.14 9.90
C MET A 207 -9.62 -0.50 11.18
N ARG A 208 -9.59 0.82 11.24
CA ARG A 208 -9.11 1.59 12.42
C ARG A 208 -9.89 1.30 13.70
N GLU A 209 -11.20 1.14 13.58
CA GLU A 209 -12.09 0.91 14.73
C GLU A 209 -12.30 -0.57 15.06
N ALA A 210 -11.81 -1.49 14.21
CA ALA A 210 -12.00 -2.92 14.41
C ALA A 210 -11.27 -3.43 15.65
N LYS A 211 -11.99 -4.21 16.47
CA LYS A 211 -11.46 -4.82 17.70
C LYS A 211 -11.68 -6.32 17.72
N HIS A 212 -10.82 -7.02 18.43
CA HIS A 212 -11.03 -8.41 18.84
C HIS A 212 -12.11 -8.49 19.93
N LYS A 213 -12.51 -9.71 20.27
CA LYS A 213 -13.53 -9.93 21.32
C LYS A 213 -13.08 -9.45 22.70
N ASP A 214 -11.80 -9.41 22.95
CA ASP A 214 -11.17 -8.92 24.19
C ASP A 214 -11.00 -7.39 24.22
N GLY A 215 -11.43 -6.67 23.16
CA GLY A 215 -11.34 -5.23 23.05
C GLY A 215 -10.03 -4.71 22.46
N THR A 216 -9.02 -5.56 22.21
CA THR A 216 -7.77 -5.14 21.62
C THR A 216 -7.94 -4.73 20.15
N PRO A 217 -7.21 -3.73 19.63
CA PRO A 217 -7.28 -3.34 18.23
C PRO A 217 -6.87 -4.49 17.30
N ARG A 218 -7.63 -4.69 16.22
CA ARG A 218 -7.31 -5.70 15.21
C ARG A 218 -6.19 -5.25 14.28
N TYR A 219 -5.99 -3.94 14.10
CA TYR A 219 -4.96 -3.36 13.25
C TYR A 219 -4.05 -2.46 14.06
N LYS A 220 -2.76 -2.55 13.80
CA LYS A 220 -1.83 -1.48 14.17
C LYS A 220 -2.05 -0.35 13.17
N THR A 221 -2.56 0.79 13.63
CA THR A 221 -2.92 1.90 12.74
C THR A 221 -2.05 3.12 13.01
N ILE A 222 -1.61 3.77 11.93
CA ILE A 222 -1.00 5.11 11.91
C ILE A 222 -1.90 6.01 11.08
N VAL A 223 -2.32 7.14 11.66
CA VAL A 223 -3.08 8.18 10.97
C VAL A 223 -2.32 9.48 11.12
N THR A 224 -1.84 10.03 10.00
CA THR A 224 -1.08 11.28 10.00
C THR A 224 -1.70 12.22 8.98
N PRO A 225 -2.43 13.27 9.44
CA PRO A 225 -3.04 14.26 8.55
C PRO A 225 -1.98 15.10 7.83
N GLY A 226 -2.38 15.86 6.82
CA GLY A 226 -1.48 16.75 6.07
C GLY A 226 -0.88 17.84 6.95
N PHE A 227 -1.67 18.31 7.91
CA PHE A 227 -1.27 19.40 8.80
C PHE A 227 -1.63 19.10 10.25
N THR A 228 -0.85 19.68 11.17
CA THR A 228 -1.17 19.70 12.59
C THR A 228 -2.31 20.71 12.87
N ASP A 229 -2.83 20.70 14.10
CA ASP A 229 -3.84 21.66 14.55
C ASP A 229 -3.32 23.12 14.46
N ASP A 230 -2.01 23.33 14.60
CA ASP A 230 -1.34 24.63 14.44
C ASP A 230 -1.03 24.96 12.97
N ASN A 231 -1.61 24.25 12.01
CA ASN A 231 -1.42 24.41 10.58
C ASN A 231 0.04 24.24 10.11
N VAL A 232 0.82 23.41 10.77
CA VAL A 232 2.18 23.04 10.37
C VAL A 232 2.11 21.79 9.47
N ALA A 233 2.74 21.87 8.29
CA ALA A 233 2.76 20.75 7.36
C ALA A 233 3.50 19.53 7.93
N ASN A 234 2.83 18.37 7.95
CA ASN A 234 3.44 17.10 8.36
C ASN A 234 4.37 16.51 7.28
N PHE A 235 4.22 16.94 6.03
CA PHE A 235 5.01 16.50 4.87
C PHE A 235 5.64 17.70 4.13
N PRO A 236 6.47 18.55 4.81
CA PRO A 236 6.89 19.85 4.29
C PRO A 236 7.82 19.76 3.07
N THR A 237 8.46 18.61 2.83
CA THR A 237 9.36 18.41 1.68
C THR A 237 8.61 17.93 0.42
N ILE A 238 7.30 17.65 0.53
CA ILE A 238 6.46 17.33 -0.62
C ILE A 238 5.85 18.63 -1.16
N PRO A 239 6.20 19.08 -2.37
CA PRO A 239 5.76 20.38 -2.88
C PRO A 239 4.23 20.56 -2.91
N SER A 240 3.49 19.49 -3.18
CA SER A 240 2.02 19.50 -3.19
C SER A 240 1.37 19.47 -1.79
N LEU A 241 2.14 19.28 -0.71
CA LEU A 241 1.63 19.23 0.67
C LEU A 241 2.20 20.36 1.55
N THR A 242 2.69 21.42 0.95
CA THR A 242 3.05 22.65 1.67
C THR A 242 1.79 23.46 2.04
N VAL A 243 1.88 24.29 3.07
CA VAL A 243 0.77 25.15 3.51
C VAL A 243 0.26 26.01 2.36
N GLU A 244 1.18 26.63 1.59
CA GLU A 244 0.81 27.51 0.46
C GLU A 244 0.10 26.74 -0.66
N SER A 245 0.66 25.56 -1.05
CA SER A 245 0.08 24.72 -2.11
C SER A 245 -1.32 24.25 -1.73
N GLN A 246 -1.50 23.83 -0.48
CA GLN A 246 -2.77 23.32 0.01
C GLN A 246 -3.82 24.42 0.25
N ALA A 247 -3.41 25.62 0.66
CA ALA A 247 -4.31 26.77 0.75
C ALA A 247 -4.91 27.12 -0.63
N LYS A 248 -4.08 27.07 -1.69
CA LYS A 248 -4.52 27.30 -3.07
C LYS A 248 -5.46 26.18 -3.56
N GLU A 249 -5.11 24.90 -3.30
CA GLU A 249 -5.93 23.76 -3.70
C GLU A 249 -7.30 23.80 -3.02
N ARG A 250 -7.34 24.08 -1.71
CA ARG A 250 -8.58 24.26 -0.94
C ARG A 250 -9.45 25.42 -1.46
N ALA A 251 -8.83 26.56 -1.78
CA ALA A 251 -9.56 27.69 -2.35
C ALA A 251 -10.19 27.36 -3.71
N ASN A 252 -9.46 26.67 -4.57
CA ASN A 252 -9.96 26.20 -5.87
C ASN A 252 -11.14 25.22 -5.71
N GLU A 253 -11.06 24.31 -4.73
CA GLU A 253 -12.14 23.36 -4.46
C GLU A 253 -13.42 24.08 -4.03
N ILE A 254 -13.30 25.04 -3.11
CA ILE A 254 -14.45 25.89 -2.68
C ILE A 254 -15.05 26.65 -3.86
N GLU A 255 -14.22 27.20 -4.74
CA GLU A 255 -14.69 27.94 -5.93
C GLU A 255 -15.46 27.02 -6.90
N GLN A 256 -14.99 25.78 -7.09
CA GLN A 256 -15.58 24.85 -8.04
C GLN A 256 -16.80 24.10 -7.51
N THR A 257 -16.81 23.77 -6.23
CA THR A 257 -17.81 22.86 -5.64
C THR A 257 -18.69 23.53 -4.56
N GLY A 258 -18.31 24.71 -4.11
CA GLY A 258 -18.95 25.39 -2.98
C GLY A 258 -18.58 24.84 -1.60
N SER A 259 -17.64 23.87 -1.53
CA SER A 259 -17.27 23.18 -0.30
C SER A 259 -15.80 22.76 -0.33
N ASP A 260 -15.20 22.56 0.85
CA ASP A 260 -13.85 22.02 1.03
C ASP A 260 -13.86 20.63 1.72
N ILE A 261 -14.97 19.91 1.61
CA ILE A 261 -15.16 18.61 2.25
C ILE A 261 -14.12 17.60 1.78
N PHE A 262 -13.82 17.54 0.48
CA PHE A 262 -12.82 16.64 -0.07
C PHE A 262 -11.41 16.96 0.45
N TRP A 263 -11.09 18.25 0.59
CA TRP A 263 -9.83 18.66 1.19
C TRP A 263 -9.68 18.13 2.62
N TYR A 264 -10.72 18.26 3.45
CA TYR A 264 -10.69 17.72 4.80
C TYR A 264 -10.55 16.20 4.81
N LEU A 265 -11.25 15.49 3.95
CA LEU A 265 -11.15 14.04 3.85
C LEU A 265 -9.76 13.57 3.39
N GLN A 266 -9.28 14.14 2.30
CA GLN A 266 -8.09 13.63 1.61
C GLN A 266 -6.77 14.18 2.17
N ILE A 267 -6.80 15.35 2.77
CA ILE A 267 -5.61 16.01 3.31
C ILE A 267 -5.60 15.94 4.84
N GLN A 268 -6.67 16.33 5.50
CA GLN A 268 -6.74 16.29 6.97
C GLN A 268 -7.20 14.95 7.52
N LEU A 269 -7.62 14.02 6.66
CA LEU A 269 -8.13 12.70 7.03
C LEU A 269 -9.28 12.78 8.06
N ASP A 270 -10.04 13.87 7.99
CA ASP A 270 -11.15 14.16 8.90
C ASP A 270 -12.51 13.91 8.24
N PRO A 271 -13.12 12.74 8.48
CA PRO A 271 -14.40 12.37 7.88
C PRO A 271 -15.61 13.00 8.61
N ARG A 272 -15.43 13.78 9.67
CA ARG A 272 -16.54 14.33 10.48
C ARG A 272 -17.41 15.31 9.71
N LEU A 273 -16.86 15.94 8.68
CA LEU A 273 -17.56 16.94 7.87
C LEU A 273 -18.46 16.35 6.78
N THR A 274 -18.54 15.02 6.68
CA THR A 274 -19.27 14.31 5.61
C THR A 274 -20.60 13.72 6.09
N GLY A 275 -21.00 14.00 7.30
CA GLY A 275 -22.21 13.47 7.94
C GLY A 275 -23.39 14.43 7.94
#